data_451fa4ed84af7c4bc74b7c136098ddd9
#
_entry.id   451fa4ed84af7c4bc74b7c136098ddd9
#
_cell.length_a   1.000
_cell.length_b   1.000
_cell.length_c   1.000
_cell.angle_alpha   90.00
_cell.angle_beta   90.00
_cell.angle_gamma   90.00
#
_symmetry.space_group_name_H-M   'P 1'
#
loop_
_entity.id
_entity.type
_entity.pdbx_description
1 polymer ?
#
loop_
_entity_poly.entity_id
_entity_poly.type
_entity_poly.pdbx_seq_one_letter_code
_entity_poly.pdbx_strand_id
1 'polypeptide(L)'
;NPKVILYDIKKIHPNEIYYFSGQSSVGKSFFNPLETYKSNIELPFLILEFIRFNKLFKIKFYNSCSTDSFGQTAKIFKNENDNFSPLSPYGNAKSFSFWLTKYYRETYGLNCKSGILSNHESPLRNKNFVLKRIIDFARNRKKNQILKLGNISIYRDWGWAPEFVEAIYKINNAKSKKDYVVGTGKIVSLKYIVSKIFKLSKINNKFLQVNTKEYIRPNDIKKIRSDPRQIYKDLKWKSKL
;
A
#
# COMPACT_ATOMS: atom_id res chain seq x y z
N ASN A 1 -17.40 12.16 3.19
CA ASN A 1 -17.50 13.60 3.35
C ASN A 1 -16.49 14.05 4.43
N PRO A 2 -15.49 14.91 4.11
CA PRO A 2 -14.49 15.38 5.08
C PRO A 2 -15.11 16.03 6.32
N LYS A 3 -16.15 16.84 6.17
CA LYS A 3 -16.83 17.51 7.29
C LYS A 3 -17.34 16.53 8.34
N VAL A 4 -17.89 15.40 7.92
CA VAL A 4 -18.38 14.35 8.84
C VAL A 4 -17.22 13.75 9.64
N ILE A 5 -16.11 13.44 8.96
CA ILE A 5 -14.92 12.86 9.61
C ILE A 5 -14.33 13.82 10.66
N LEU A 6 -14.21 15.11 10.32
CA LEU A 6 -13.71 16.13 11.27
C LEU A 6 -14.66 16.31 12.45
N TYR A 7 -15.98 16.30 12.21
CA TYR A 7 -16.98 16.31 13.26
C TYR A 7 -16.86 15.09 14.19
N ASP A 8 -16.69 13.89 13.61
CA ASP A 8 -16.51 12.66 14.39
C ASP A 8 -15.25 12.70 15.24
N ILE A 9 -14.12 13.17 14.70
CA ILE A 9 -12.87 13.35 15.45
C ILE A 9 -13.10 14.30 16.64
N LYS A 10 -13.81 15.41 16.42
CA LYS A 10 -14.16 16.37 17.48
C LYS A 10 -15.05 15.75 18.54
N LYS A 11 -16.02 14.93 18.16
CA LYS A 11 -16.99 14.31 19.08
C LYS A 11 -16.40 13.15 19.87
N ILE A 12 -15.61 12.28 19.20
CA ILE A 12 -15.12 11.03 19.77
C ILE A 12 -13.83 11.25 20.59
N HIS A 13 -13.05 12.29 20.29
CA HIS A 13 -11.72 12.53 20.87
C HIS A 13 -10.81 11.29 20.83
N PRO A 14 -10.56 10.70 19.64
CA PRO A 14 -9.80 9.46 19.54
C PRO A 14 -8.36 9.65 20.00
N ASN A 15 -7.78 8.64 20.61
CA ASN A 15 -6.34 8.61 20.94
C ASN A 15 -5.48 8.28 19.72
N GLU A 16 -6.02 7.53 18.76
CA GLU A 16 -5.32 7.02 17.60
C GLU A 16 -6.19 7.13 16.34
N ILE A 17 -5.59 7.58 15.25
CA ILE A 17 -6.22 7.61 13.93
C ILE A 17 -5.34 6.80 12.97
N TYR A 18 -5.92 5.79 12.32
CA TYR A 18 -5.28 5.00 11.29
C TYR A 18 -5.88 5.32 9.93
N TYR A 19 -5.13 6.03 9.09
CA TYR A 19 -5.64 6.47 7.80
C TYR A 19 -5.35 5.45 6.69
N PHE A 20 -6.40 4.74 6.27
CA PHE A 20 -6.40 3.80 5.15
C PHE A 20 -7.38 4.18 4.04
N SER A 21 -8.16 5.21 4.25
CA SER A 21 -9.16 5.66 3.28
C SER A 21 -8.50 6.31 2.08
N GLY A 22 -8.59 5.65 0.94
CA GLY A 22 -8.04 6.18 -0.30
C GLY A 22 -8.16 5.16 -1.42
N GLN A 23 -8.30 5.69 -2.63
CA GLN A 23 -8.21 4.85 -3.83
C GLN A 23 -6.82 4.19 -3.88
N SER A 24 -6.75 2.85 -3.83
CA SER A 24 -5.50 2.10 -3.67
C SER A 24 -5.11 1.25 -4.89
N SER A 25 -5.88 1.30 -5.98
CA SER A 25 -5.55 0.60 -7.22
C SER A 25 -4.67 1.46 -8.12
N VAL A 26 -3.42 1.03 -8.35
CA VAL A 26 -2.52 1.69 -9.31
C VAL A 26 -3.14 1.78 -10.70
N GLY A 27 -3.76 0.70 -11.19
CA GLY A 27 -4.43 0.70 -12.49
C GLY A 27 -5.55 1.73 -12.57
N LYS A 28 -6.45 1.75 -11.57
CA LYS A 28 -7.58 2.72 -11.52
C LYS A 28 -7.08 4.17 -11.47
N SER A 29 -5.94 4.45 -10.86
CA SER A 29 -5.42 5.81 -10.72
C SER A 29 -5.09 6.48 -12.05
N PHE A 30 -4.76 5.73 -13.09
CA PHE A 30 -4.55 6.28 -14.43
C PHE A 30 -5.85 6.74 -15.10
N PHE A 31 -6.98 6.12 -14.77
CA PHE A 31 -8.28 6.49 -15.32
C PHE A 31 -8.99 7.56 -14.48
N ASN A 32 -8.80 7.52 -13.15
CA ASN A 32 -9.43 8.44 -12.21
C ASN A 32 -8.37 9.12 -11.30
N PRO A 33 -7.47 9.94 -11.87
CA PRO A 33 -6.41 10.59 -11.08
C PRO A 33 -6.98 11.56 -10.04
N LEU A 34 -8.04 12.30 -10.37
CA LEU A 34 -8.63 13.27 -9.45
C LEU A 34 -9.20 12.60 -8.18
N GLU A 35 -9.93 11.50 -8.31
CA GLU A 35 -10.40 10.70 -7.17
C GLU A 35 -9.22 10.19 -6.32
N THR A 36 -8.15 9.77 -7.01
CA THR A 36 -6.93 9.29 -6.35
C THR A 36 -6.26 10.38 -5.52
N TYR A 37 -6.11 11.59 -6.06
CA TYR A 37 -5.52 12.72 -5.35
C TYR A 37 -6.41 13.18 -4.20
N LYS A 38 -7.70 13.40 -4.44
CA LYS A 38 -8.63 13.80 -3.38
C LYS A 38 -8.62 12.83 -2.20
N SER A 39 -8.74 11.53 -2.47
CA SER A 39 -8.81 10.54 -1.40
C SER A 39 -7.47 10.26 -0.70
N ASN A 40 -6.33 10.50 -1.32
CA ASN A 40 -5.03 10.22 -0.72
C ASN A 40 -4.28 11.46 -0.23
N ILE A 41 -4.69 12.67 -0.61
CA ILE A 41 -4.02 13.93 -0.26
C ILE A 41 -4.93 14.85 0.56
N GLU A 42 -6.11 15.19 0.02
CA GLU A 42 -6.99 16.18 0.63
C GLU A 42 -7.43 15.77 2.04
N LEU A 43 -7.91 14.55 2.19
CA LEU A 43 -8.45 14.10 3.47
C LEU A 43 -7.38 13.97 4.58
N PRO A 44 -6.20 13.35 4.37
CA PRO A 44 -5.15 13.38 5.39
C PRO A 44 -4.66 14.79 5.71
N PHE A 45 -4.59 15.68 4.72
CA PHE A 45 -4.31 17.11 4.95
C PHE A 45 -5.32 17.74 5.91
N LEU A 46 -6.61 17.59 5.63
CA LEU A 46 -7.68 18.16 6.47
C LEU A 46 -7.66 17.60 7.90
N ILE A 47 -7.37 16.31 8.08
CA ILE A 47 -7.25 15.70 9.41
C ILE A 47 -6.04 16.27 10.15
N LEU A 48 -4.88 16.36 9.52
CA LEU A 48 -3.66 16.90 10.14
C LEU A 48 -3.82 18.37 10.51
N GLU A 49 -4.42 19.19 9.62
CA GLU A 49 -4.76 20.59 9.92
C GLU A 49 -5.75 20.71 11.08
N PHE A 50 -6.77 19.86 11.10
CA PHE A 50 -7.73 19.84 12.21
C PHE A 50 -7.06 19.53 13.55
N ILE A 51 -6.18 18.52 13.58
CA ILE A 51 -5.39 18.16 14.77
C ILE A 51 -4.52 19.35 15.21
N ARG A 52 -3.82 19.98 14.26
CA ARG A 52 -2.94 21.15 14.51
C ARG A 52 -3.72 22.33 15.06
N PHE A 53 -4.77 22.75 14.35
CA PHE A 53 -5.55 23.91 14.67
C PHE A 53 -6.24 23.82 16.03
N ASN A 54 -6.79 22.63 16.36
CA ASN A 54 -7.44 22.37 17.63
C ASN A 54 -6.46 21.94 18.75
N LYS A 55 -5.14 22.01 18.52
CA LYS A 55 -4.08 21.65 19.49
C LYS A 55 -4.21 20.23 20.06
N LEU A 56 -4.70 19.28 19.26
CA LEU A 56 -4.96 17.89 19.67
C LEU A 56 -3.68 17.01 19.56
N PHE A 57 -2.54 17.52 20.06
CA PHE A 57 -1.20 16.91 19.88
C PHE A 57 -1.03 15.52 20.53
N LYS A 58 -1.96 15.09 21.37
CA LYS A 58 -1.97 13.74 21.96
C LYS A 58 -2.42 12.67 20.98
N ILE A 59 -3.17 13.04 19.93
CA ILE A 59 -3.65 12.10 18.92
C ILE A 59 -2.46 11.55 18.13
N LYS A 60 -2.36 10.22 18.05
CA LYS A 60 -1.43 9.53 17.18
C LYS A 60 -2.07 9.34 15.81
N PHE A 61 -1.45 9.86 14.78
CA PHE A 61 -1.94 9.71 13.41
C PHE A 61 -1.02 8.82 12.59
N TYR A 62 -1.55 7.72 12.06
CA TYR A 62 -0.85 6.84 11.14
C TYR A 62 -1.33 7.08 9.72
N ASN A 63 -0.37 7.28 8.79
CA ASN A 63 -0.62 7.37 7.35
C ASN A 63 -0.07 6.15 6.62
N SER A 64 -0.91 5.47 5.83
CA SER A 64 -0.44 4.37 4.98
C SER A 64 0.18 4.91 3.69
N CYS A 65 1.51 4.86 3.58
CA CYS A 65 2.23 5.08 2.33
C CYS A 65 2.39 3.74 1.56
N SER A 66 3.03 3.77 0.40
CA SER A 66 3.21 2.59 -0.47
C SER A 66 4.61 2.55 -1.06
N THR A 67 5.13 1.36 -1.28
CA THR A 67 6.37 1.15 -2.05
C THR A 67 6.25 1.63 -3.51
N ASP A 68 5.05 1.81 -4.05
CA ASP A 68 4.83 2.44 -5.37
C ASP A 68 5.37 3.88 -5.43
N SER A 69 5.55 4.54 -4.29
CA SER A 69 6.19 5.86 -4.19
C SER A 69 7.65 5.84 -4.64
N PHE A 70 8.38 4.75 -4.45
CA PHE A 70 9.77 4.63 -4.88
C PHE A 70 9.93 4.57 -6.40
N GLY A 71 8.90 4.13 -7.15
CA GLY A 71 8.95 3.97 -8.59
C GLY A 71 9.97 2.93 -9.06
N GLN A 72 10.43 3.09 -10.31
CA GLN A 72 11.43 2.23 -10.92
C GLN A 72 12.80 2.92 -10.91
N THR A 73 13.75 2.34 -10.23
CA THR A 73 15.14 2.80 -10.21
C THR A 73 16.10 1.61 -10.36
N ALA A 74 17.39 1.87 -10.58
CA ALA A 74 18.41 0.81 -10.64
C ALA A 74 18.48 -0.01 -9.35
N LYS A 75 18.40 0.67 -8.19
CA LYS A 75 18.34 0.02 -6.88
C LYS A 75 16.91 -0.51 -6.65
N ILE A 76 16.76 -1.84 -6.61
CA ILE A 76 15.47 -2.50 -6.38
C ILE A 76 15.13 -2.68 -4.90
N PHE A 77 16.13 -2.72 -4.01
CA PHE A 77 16.00 -2.94 -2.56
C PHE A 77 15.86 -1.59 -1.86
N LYS A 78 14.65 -1.26 -1.39
CA LYS A 78 14.24 0.07 -0.94
C LYS A 78 14.10 0.16 0.57
N ASN A 79 14.73 1.19 1.14
CA ASN A 79 14.61 1.54 2.54
C ASN A 79 14.12 2.99 2.72
N GLU A 80 14.02 3.44 3.96
CA GLU A 80 13.48 4.74 4.36
C GLU A 80 14.26 5.96 3.83
N ASN A 81 15.53 5.76 3.46
CA ASN A 81 16.43 6.81 2.96
C ASN A 81 16.44 6.92 1.43
N ASP A 82 15.73 6.02 0.72
CA ASP A 82 15.68 6.07 -0.73
C ASP A 82 14.69 7.13 -1.23
N ASN A 83 15.08 7.85 -2.27
CA ASN A 83 14.24 8.87 -2.88
C ASN A 83 13.00 8.27 -3.54
N PHE A 84 11.89 8.98 -3.48
CA PHE A 84 10.68 8.67 -4.22
C PHE A 84 10.79 9.15 -5.67
N SER A 85 10.33 8.31 -6.60
CA SER A 85 10.27 8.57 -8.03
C SER A 85 9.04 7.88 -8.64
N PRO A 86 7.82 8.28 -8.21
CA PRO A 86 6.58 7.57 -8.54
C PRO A 86 6.27 7.58 -10.04
N LEU A 87 5.73 6.46 -10.54
CA LEU A 87 5.40 6.26 -11.96
C LEU A 87 3.88 6.21 -12.22
N SER A 88 3.06 6.52 -11.23
CA SER A 88 1.61 6.49 -11.34
C SER A 88 0.97 7.60 -10.50
N PRO A 89 -0.25 8.05 -10.83
CA PRO A 89 -0.98 9.00 -9.98
C PRO A 89 -1.15 8.49 -8.55
N TYR A 90 -1.34 7.17 -8.35
CA TYR A 90 -1.38 6.57 -7.02
C TYR A 90 -0.06 6.71 -6.27
N GLY A 91 1.07 6.32 -6.87
CA GLY A 91 2.39 6.45 -6.26
C GLY A 91 2.71 7.90 -5.95
N ASN A 92 2.36 8.84 -6.85
CA ASN A 92 2.53 10.28 -6.65
C ASN A 92 1.72 10.78 -5.45
N ALA A 93 0.43 10.42 -5.36
CA ALA A 93 -0.42 10.82 -4.24
C ALA A 93 0.08 10.25 -2.89
N LYS A 94 0.59 9.01 -2.87
CA LYS A 94 1.19 8.41 -1.68
C LYS A 94 2.51 9.07 -1.28
N SER A 95 3.33 9.48 -2.25
CA SER A 95 4.55 10.25 -2.00
C SER A 95 4.23 11.61 -1.38
N PHE A 96 3.26 12.32 -1.94
CA PHE A 96 2.83 13.61 -1.38
C PHE A 96 2.31 13.47 0.05
N SER A 97 1.42 12.51 0.28
CA SER A 97 0.82 12.25 1.60
C SER A 97 1.89 11.85 2.65
N PHE A 98 2.95 11.14 2.24
CA PHE A 98 4.09 10.83 3.09
C PHE A 98 4.84 12.10 3.50
N TRP A 99 5.22 12.95 2.53
CA TRP A 99 5.93 14.20 2.81
C TRP A 99 5.08 15.17 3.62
N LEU A 100 3.78 15.21 3.35
CA LEU A 100 2.82 15.98 4.15
C LEU A 100 2.85 15.54 5.63
N THR A 101 2.74 14.23 5.88
CA THR A 101 2.79 13.67 7.24
C THR A 101 4.10 14.01 7.94
N LYS A 102 5.22 13.86 7.23
CA LYS A 102 6.54 14.21 7.74
C LYS A 102 6.65 15.70 8.07
N TYR A 103 6.16 16.57 7.18
CA TYR A 103 6.13 18.02 7.39
C TYR A 103 5.38 18.40 8.66
N TYR A 104 4.16 17.85 8.87
CA TYR A 104 3.39 18.15 10.08
C TYR A 104 4.07 17.66 11.36
N ARG A 105 4.76 16.55 11.29
CA ARG A 105 5.57 16.03 12.41
C ARG A 105 6.74 16.94 12.75
N GLU A 106 7.52 17.33 11.74
CA GLU A 106 8.78 18.06 11.93
C GLU A 106 8.53 19.55 12.21
N THR A 107 7.56 20.18 11.55
CA THR A 107 7.28 21.61 11.68
C THR A 107 6.38 21.92 12.86
N TYR A 108 5.33 21.10 13.09
CA TYR A 108 4.34 21.40 14.12
C TYR A 108 4.38 20.43 15.32
N GLY A 109 5.29 19.46 15.33
CA GLY A 109 5.46 18.54 16.43
C GLY A 109 4.35 17.48 16.58
N LEU A 110 3.46 17.32 15.58
CA LEU A 110 2.38 16.34 15.63
C LEU A 110 2.91 14.92 15.80
N ASN A 111 2.18 14.09 16.52
CA ASN A 111 2.50 12.68 16.66
C ASN A 111 1.95 11.90 15.46
N CYS A 112 2.56 12.08 14.30
CA CYS A 112 2.15 11.44 13.06
C CYS A 112 3.31 10.68 12.40
N LYS A 113 3.02 9.52 11.82
CA LYS A 113 4.00 8.59 11.24
C LYS A 113 3.44 7.92 10.01
N SER A 114 4.35 7.45 9.14
CA SER A 114 3.98 6.70 7.94
C SER A 114 4.63 5.32 7.91
N GLY A 115 3.89 4.33 7.43
CA GLY A 115 4.43 3.05 7.00
C GLY A 115 4.46 2.98 5.47
N ILE A 116 5.63 2.70 4.89
CA ILE A 116 5.80 2.51 3.43
C ILE A 116 5.59 1.02 3.16
N LEU A 117 4.35 0.67 2.82
CA LEU A 117 3.90 -0.71 2.77
C LEU A 117 4.18 -1.35 1.40
N SER A 118 4.73 -2.57 1.40
CA SER A 118 4.73 -3.43 0.22
C SER A 118 3.36 -4.08 -0.02
N ASN A 119 3.24 -4.88 -1.08
CA ASN A 119 1.99 -5.59 -1.35
C ASN A 119 1.67 -6.54 -0.19
N HIS A 120 0.44 -6.50 0.30
CA HIS A 120 -0.02 -7.37 1.37
C HIS A 120 -1.42 -7.86 1.07
N GLU A 121 -1.65 -9.14 1.32
CA GLU A 121 -2.83 -9.85 0.87
C GLU A 121 -3.52 -10.58 2.01
N SER A 122 -4.84 -10.79 1.86
CA SER A 122 -5.65 -11.59 2.76
C SER A 122 -6.89 -12.12 2.03
N PRO A 123 -7.65 -13.07 2.61
CA PRO A 123 -8.95 -13.48 2.08
C PRO A 123 -9.94 -12.34 1.90
N LEU A 124 -9.82 -11.27 2.70
CA LEU A 124 -10.66 -10.07 2.65
C LEU A 124 -10.28 -9.08 1.54
N ARG A 125 -9.23 -9.37 0.75
CA ARG A 125 -8.79 -8.51 -0.34
C ARG A 125 -9.92 -8.29 -1.34
N ASN A 126 -10.08 -7.04 -1.81
CA ASN A 126 -11.06 -6.72 -2.84
C ASN A 126 -10.78 -7.49 -4.14
N LYS A 127 -11.84 -8.02 -4.77
CA LYS A 127 -11.80 -8.85 -5.99
C LYS A 127 -11.11 -8.19 -7.20
N ASN A 128 -10.96 -6.87 -7.21
CA ASN A 128 -10.29 -6.16 -8.29
C ASN A 128 -8.75 -6.25 -8.25
N PHE A 129 -8.18 -6.74 -7.14
CA PHE A 129 -6.74 -6.92 -7.02
C PHE A 129 -6.29 -8.26 -7.61
N VAL A 130 -5.10 -8.24 -8.21
CA VAL A 130 -4.62 -9.33 -9.08
C VAL A 130 -4.56 -10.68 -8.38
N LEU A 131 -4.03 -10.78 -7.16
CA LEU A 131 -3.94 -12.07 -6.46
C LEU A 131 -5.32 -12.61 -6.09
N LYS A 132 -6.21 -11.75 -5.61
CA LYS A 132 -7.59 -12.15 -5.31
C LYS A 132 -8.30 -12.65 -6.56
N ARG A 133 -8.15 -11.97 -7.70
CA ARG A 133 -8.71 -12.44 -8.99
C ARG A 133 -8.19 -13.79 -9.42
N ILE A 134 -6.89 -14.05 -9.27
CA ILE A 134 -6.27 -15.34 -9.62
C ILE A 134 -6.84 -16.45 -8.72
N ILE A 135 -6.92 -16.19 -7.41
CA ILE A 135 -7.43 -17.17 -6.42
C ILE A 135 -8.91 -17.42 -6.64
N ASP A 136 -9.73 -16.39 -6.83
CA ASP A 136 -11.16 -16.53 -7.06
C ASP A 136 -11.43 -17.27 -8.37
N PHE A 137 -10.66 -16.98 -9.43
CA PHE A 137 -10.71 -17.76 -10.66
C PHE A 137 -10.38 -19.22 -10.41
N ALA A 138 -9.30 -19.51 -9.69
CA ALA A 138 -8.87 -20.87 -9.42
C ALA A 138 -9.91 -21.67 -8.62
N ARG A 139 -10.64 -21.03 -7.70
CA ARG A 139 -11.67 -21.67 -6.85
C ARG A 139 -13.02 -21.85 -7.55
N ASN A 140 -13.41 -20.87 -8.38
CA ASN A 140 -14.79 -20.74 -8.88
C ASN A 140 -14.89 -20.79 -10.41
N ARG A 141 -13.82 -21.21 -11.11
CA ARG A 141 -13.77 -21.23 -12.56
C ARG A 141 -14.89 -22.02 -13.19
N LYS A 142 -15.63 -21.41 -14.10
CA LYS A 142 -16.61 -22.10 -14.96
C LYS A 142 -15.89 -22.80 -16.13
N LYS A 143 -16.58 -23.83 -16.73
CA LYS A 143 -16.09 -24.50 -17.94
C LYS A 143 -15.75 -23.45 -19.02
N ASN A 144 -14.58 -23.59 -19.63
CA ASN A 144 -14.06 -22.72 -20.69
C ASN A 144 -13.77 -21.26 -20.28
N GLN A 145 -13.92 -20.87 -19.02
CA GLN A 145 -13.58 -19.53 -18.58
C GLN A 145 -12.05 -19.29 -18.66
N ILE A 146 -11.66 -18.12 -19.17
CA ILE A 146 -10.26 -17.67 -19.31
C ILE A 146 -9.96 -16.58 -18.28
N LEU A 147 -8.84 -16.71 -17.57
CA LEU A 147 -8.30 -15.64 -16.72
C LEU A 147 -7.50 -14.67 -17.58
N LYS A 148 -7.94 -13.43 -17.63
CA LYS A 148 -7.23 -12.34 -18.33
C LYS A 148 -6.40 -11.53 -17.34
N LEU A 149 -5.12 -11.35 -17.61
CA LEU A 149 -4.19 -10.56 -16.82
C LEU A 149 -3.38 -9.60 -17.71
N GLY A 150 -2.86 -8.54 -17.10
CA GLY A 150 -1.86 -7.67 -17.74
C GLY A 150 -0.47 -8.31 -17.72
N ASN A 151 0.54 -7.49 -17.46
CA ASN A 151 1.93 -7.97 -17.38
C ASN A 151 2.14 -8.80 -16.11
N ILE A 152 2.52 -10.07 -16.28
CA ILE A 152 2.85 -11.00 -15.18
C ILE A 152 4.35 -11.11 -14.91
N SER A 153 5.21 -10.42 -15.69
CA SER A 153 6.67 -10.45 -15.52
C SER A 153 7.16 -9.49 -14.43
N ILE A 154 6.26 -8.88 -13.68
CA ILE A 154 6.58 -7.99 -12.57
C ILE A 154 6.97 -8.78 -11.33
N TYR A 155 7.86 -8.20 -10.51
CA TYR A 155 8.28 -8.75 -9.22
C TYR A 155 7.86 -7.79 -8.10
N ARG A 156 7.27 -8.33 -7.03
CA ARG A 156 6.85 -7.56 -5.85
C ARG A 156 7.24 -8.31 -4.58
N ASP A 157 7.36 -7.54 -3.52
CA ASP A 157 7.40 -8.06 -2.16
C ASP A 157 5.95 -8.28 -1.72
N TRP A 158 5.59 -9.54 -1.46
CA TRP A 158 4.23 -9.96 -1.10
C TRP A 158 4.19 -10.44 0.34
N GLY A 159 3.38 -9.81 1.16
CA GLY A 159 3.23 -10.16 2.56
C GLY A 159 1.80 -10.55 2.95
N TRP A 160 1.66 -10.99 4.19
CA TRP A 160 0.39 -11.35 4.82
C TRP A 160 -0.20 -10.15 5.58
N ALA A 161 -1.41 -9.73 5.24
CA ALA A 161 -1.99 -8.51 5.77
C ALA A 161 -2.08 -8.44 7.31
N PRO A 162 -2.43 -9.52 8.03
CA PRO A 162 -2.41 -9.50 9.50
C PRO A 162 -1.05 -9.14 10.11
N GLU A 163 0.06 -9.62 9.53
CA GLU A 163 1.41 -9.22 9.98
C GLU A 163 1.68 -7.74 9.72
N PHE A 164 1.20 -7.21 8.60
CA PHE A 164 1.31 -5.77 8.31
C PHE A 164 0.50 -4.92 9.29
N VAL A 165 -0.68 -5.38 9.71
CA VAL A 165 -1.47 -4.71 10.76
C VAL A 165 -0.70 -4.65 12.08
N GLU A 166 0.01 -5.72 12.46
CA GLU A 166 0.89 -5.71 13.62
C GLU A 166 2.00 -4.65 13.48
N ALA A 167 2.66 -4.58 12.31
CA ALA A 167 3.67 -3.55 12.03
C ALA A 167 3.10 -2.13 12.17
N ILE A 168 1.94 -1.89 11.59
CA ILE A 168 1.24 -0.61 11.60
C ILE A 168 0.94 -0.16 13.02
N TYR A 169 0.41 -1.06 13.85
CA TYR A 169 0.16 -0.80 15.26
C TYR A 169 1.44 -0.46 16.02
N LYS A 170 2.52 -1.24 15.81
CA LYS A 170 3.83 -0.97 16.41
C LYS A 170 4.39 0.40 15.98
N ILE A 171 4.30 0.75 14.71
CA ILE A 171 4.75 2.05 14.19
C ILE A 171 4.00 3.19 14.87
N ASN A 172 2.66 3.13 14.88
CA ASN A 172 1.85 4.21 15.45
C ASN A 172 2.12 4.39 16.95
N ASN A 173 2.38 3.30 17.67
CA ASN A 173 2.61 3.30 19.12
C ASN A 173 4.10 3.41 19.52
N ALA A 174 5.03 3.46 18.57
CA ALA A 174 6.44 3.64 18.85
C ALA A 174 6.72 5.01 19.49
N LYS A 175 7.67 5.06 20.44
CA LYS A 175 8.19 6.34 20.98
C LYS A 175 8.97 7.12 19.93
N SER A 176 9.60 6.43 18.99
CA SER A 176 10.32 7.06 17.86
C SER A 176 9.35 7.79 16.94
N LYS A 177 9.78 8.94 16.42
CA LYS A 177 9.04 9.72 15.41
C LYS A 177 9.51 9.38 13.99
N LYS A 178 9.80 8.10 13.71
CA LYS A 178 10.32 7.64 12.40
C LYS A 178 9.22 7.02 11.56
N ASP A 179 9.44 7.04 10.25
CA ASP A 179 8.69 6.28 9.26
C ASP A 179 9.42 4.97 8.98
N TYR A 180 8.72 3.94 8.50
CA TYR A 180 9.30 2.62 8.29
C TYR A 180 8.84 1.98 6.99
N VAL A 181 9.77 1.31 6.30
CA VAL A 181 9.45 0.38 5.21
C VAL A 181 8.96 -0.94 5.82
N VAL A 182 7.79 -1.37 5.39
CA VAL A 182 7.15 -2.60 5.85
C VAL A 182 7.04 -3.58 4.68
N GLY A 183 7.69 -4.72 4.81
CA GLY A 183 7.70 -5.78 3.81
C GLY A 183 8.35 -7.04 4.34
N THR A 184 8.33 -8.09 3.49
CA THR A 184 8.94 -9.38 3.84
C THR A 184 10.44 -9.40 3.60
N GLY A 185 10.94 -8.46 2.78
CA GLY A 185 12.32 -8.47 2.28
C GLY A 185 12.58 -9.52 1.20
N LYS A 186 11.55 -10.15 0.64
CA LYS A 186 11.63 -11.13 -0.45
C LYS A 186 10.84 -10.65 -1.65
N ILE A 187 11.25 -11.01 -2.86
CA ILE A 187 10.47 -10.72 -4.06
C ILE A 187 10.08 -12.00 -4.78
N VAL A 188 8.87 -12.01 -5.31
CA VAL A 188 8.34 -13.10 -6.12
C VAL A 188 7.68 -12.53 -7.37
N SER A 189 7.89 -13.19 -8.53
CA SER A 189 7.23 -12.78 -9.76
C SER A 189 5.76 -13.16 -9.74
N LEU A 190 4.92 -12.31 -10.34
CA LEU A 190 3.51 -12.65 -10.51
C LEU A 190 3.33 -13.90 -11.37
N LYS A 191 4.21 -14.11 -12.38
CA LYS A 191 4.25 -15.34 -13.20
C LYS A 191 4.40 -16.59 -12.34
N TYR A 192 5.33 -16.59 -11.37
CA TYR A 192 5.53 -17.72 -10.46
C TYR A 192 4.28 -17.99 -9.62
N ILE A 193 3.65 -16.94 -9.07
CA ILE A 193 2.44 -17.09 -8.26
C ILE A 193 1.30 -17.69 -9.07
N VAL A 194 1.05 -17.19 -10.29
CA VAL A 194 0.04 -17.74 -11.19
C VAL A 194 0.31 -19.22 -11.47
N SER A 195 1.55 -19.57 -11.87
CA SER A 195 1.92 -20.95 -12.16
C SER A 195 1.73 -21.87 -10.96
N LYS A 196 2.09 -21.40 -9.76
CA LYS A 196 1.91 -22.18 -8.51
C LYS A 196 0.42 -22.40 -8.20
N ILE A 197 -0.41 -21.37 -8.31
CA ILE A 197 -1.86 -21.46 -8.06
C ILE A 197 -2.49 -22.40 -9.10
N PHE A 198 -2.17 -22.26 -10.39
CA PHE A 198 -2.70 -23.12 -11.45
C PHE A 198 -2.31 -24.58 -11.24
N LYS A 199 -1.06 -24.85 -10.87
CA LYS A 199 -0.59 -26.23 -10.54
C LYS A 199 -1.36 -26.81 -9.36
N LEU A 200 -1.49 -26.07 -8.26
CA LEU A 200 -2.23 -26.53 -7.06
C LEU A 200 -3.71 -26.80 -7.34
N SER A 201 -4.32 -26.01 -8.22
CA SER A 201 -5.74 -26.13 -8.61
C SER A 201 -5.96 -27.02 -9.82
N LYS A 202 -4.92 -27.69 -10.34
CA LYS A 202 -4.95 -28.54 -11.54
C LYS A 202 -5.54 -27.85 -12.78
N ILE A 203 -5.26 -26.53 -12.95
CA ILE A 203 -5.74 -25.74 -14.07
C ILE A 203 -4.68 -25.71 -15.18
N ASN A 204 -5.11 -25.98 -16.42
CA ASN A 204 -4.23 -25.90 -17.58
C ASN A 204 -3.96 -24.44 -17.97
N ASN A 205 -2.70 -24.16 -18.37
CA ASN A 205 -2.27 -22.81 -18.78
C ASN A 205 -3.03 -22.24 -20.01
N LYS A 206 -3.68 -23.09 -20.82
CA LYS A 206 -4.55 -22.63 -21.91
C LYS A 206 -5.69 -21.70 -21.47
N PHE A 207 -6.03 -21.73 -20.17
CA PHE A 207 -7.04 -20.86 -19.56
C PHE A 207 -6.48 -19.55 -19.00
N LEU A 208 -5.22 -19.23 -19.33
CA LEU A 208 -4.56 -17.98 -18.98
C LEU A 208 -4.30 -17.15 -20.25
N GLN A 209 -4.77 -15.92 -20.28
CA GLN A 209 -4.43 -14.91 -21.27
C GLN A 209 -3.68 -13.77 -20.57
N VAL A 210 -2.44 -13.53 -20.96
CA VAL A 210 -1.60 -12.45 -20.43
C VAL A 210 -1.49 -11.28 -21.40
N ASN A 211 -0.97 -10.16 -20.91
CA ASN A 211 -0.83 -8.92 -21.69
C ASN A 211 -2.16 -8.44 -22.30
N THR A 212 -3.26 -8.74 -21.64
CA THR A 212 -4.58 -8.27 -22.07
C THR A 212 -4.64 -6.75 -21.97
N LYS A 213 -4.96 -6.07 -23.07
CA LYS A 213 -4.92 -4.61 -23.21
C LYS A 213 -5.63 -3.87 -22.09
N GLU A 214 -6.76 -4.38 -21.64
CA GLU A 214 -7.58 -3.85 -20.52
C GLU A 214 -6.80 -3.75 -19.18
N TYR A 215 -5.77 -4.61 -18.96
CA TYR A 215 -5.01 -4.70 -17.71
C TYR A 215 -3.56 -4.22 -17.84
N ILE A 216 -3.16 -3.75 -19.01
CA ILE A 216 -1.86 -3.12 -19.22
C ILE A 216 -1.91 -1.69 -18.65
N ARG A 217 -0.94 -1.33 -17.86
CA ARG A 217 -0.78 0.02 -17.33
C ARG A 217 0.12 0.84 -18.25
N PRO A 218 -0.08 2.16 -18.35
CA PRO A 218 0.81 3.04 -19.12
C PRO A 218 2.26 2.93 -18.65
N ASN A 219 2.46 2.77 -17.34
CA ASN A 219 3.75 2.48 -16.75
C ASN A 219 3.61 1.52 -15.57
N ASP A 220 4.61 0.67 -15.33
CA ASP A 220 4.62 -0.28 -14.22
C ASP A 220 6.04 -0.51 -13.70
N ILE A 221 6.18 -0.62 -12.40
CA ILE A 221 7.45 -0.95 -11.76
C ILE A 221 7.76 -2.41 -12.07
N LYS A 222 8.91 -2.69 -12.70
CA LYS A 222 9.30 -4.06 -13.05
C LYS A 222 9.67 -4.88 -11.81
N LYS A 223 10.48 -4.32 -10.92
CA LYS A 223 10.96 -5.00 -9.71
C LYS A 223 11.08 -4.01 -8.56
N ILE A 224 10.55 -4.37 -7.40
CA ILE A 224 10.75 -3.63 -6.16
C ILE A 224 10.76 -4.60 -4.98
N ARG A 225 11.70 -4.39 -4.06
CA ARG A 225 11.90 -5.18 -2.85
C ARG A 225 12.05 -4.25 -1.65
N SER A 226 11.34 -4.53 -0.58
CA SER A 226 11.42 -3.78 0.67
C SER A 226 12.65 -4.18 1.48
N ASP A 227 13.23 -3.21 2.19
CA ASP A 227 14.26 -3.44 3.19
C ASP A 227 13.68 -3.23 4.58
N PRO A 228 13.21 -4.27 5.27
CA PRO A 228 12.58 -4.14 6.58
C PRO A 228 13.58 -4.13 7.75
N ARG A 229 14.87 -3.94 7.51
CA ARG A 229 15.89 -4.01 8.57
C ARG A 229 15.71 -2.94 9.65
N GLN A 230 15.29 -1.74 9.27
CA GLN A 230 15.10 -0.64 10.20
C GLN A 230 13.93 -0.90 11.15
N ILE A 231 12.79 -1.36 10.67
CA ILE A 231 11.64 -1.70 11.52
C ILE A 231 11.96 -2.88 12.45
N TYR A 232 12.74 -3.86 11.97
CA TYR A 232 13.20 -4.95 12.83
C TYR A 232 14.11 -4.46 13.95
N LYS A 233 15.08 -3.59 13.61
CA LYS A 233 16.02 -3.02 14.59
C LYS A 233 15.30 -2.26 15.69
N ASP A 234 14.38 -1.37 15.33
CA ASP A 234 13.74 -0.44 16.25
C ASP A 234 12.53 -1.04 16.96
N LEU A 235 11.69 -1.81 16.25
CA LEU A 235 10.38 -2.28 16.76
C LEU A 235 10.29 -3.80 16.90
N LYS A 236 11.38 -4.54 16.61
CA LYS A 236 11.45 -6.00 16.68
C LYS A 236 10.34 -6.68 15.86
N TRP A 237 9.90 -6.03 14.79
CA TRP A 237 8.94 -6.61 13.87
C TRP A 237 9.64 -7.24 12.66
N LYS A 238 9.18 -8.43 12.30
CA LYS A 238 9.63 -9.18 11.11
C LYS A 238 8.45 -9.97 10.58
N SER A 239 8.25 -9.97 9.25
CA SER A 239 7.32 -10.89 8.61
C SER A 239 7.79 -12.33 8.81
N LYS A 240 6.86 -13.22 9.14
CA LYS A 240 7.11 -14.66 9.39
C LYS A 240 6.84 -15.51 8.15
N LEU A 241 5.97 -15.03 7.24
CA LEU A 241 5.53 -15.70 6.01
C LEU A 241 6.30 -15.24 4.77
#